data_7cf63caac15b8842c084277ae3e93a42
#
_entry.id   7cf63caac15b8842c084277ae3e93a42
#
_cell.length_a   1.000
_cell.length_b   1.000
_cell.length_c   1.000
_cell.angle_alpha   90.00
_cell.angle_beta   90.00
_cell.angle_gamma   90.00
#
_symmetry.space_group_name_H-M   'P 1'
#
loop_
_entity.id
_entity.type
_entity.pdbx_description
1 polymer ?
#
loop_
_entity_poly.entity_id
_entity_poly.type
_entity_poly.pdbx_seq_one_letter_code
_entity_poly.pdbx_strand_id
1 'polypeptide(L)'
;MQSEGTKGPGQEWPLRHAGWIDAAWFAFSLANLAGMLLFPSWETVPFHFIWVSLTLLYGFRVWGLGRTSVTLVAVIVATATFILIDVSRGEQPVDEVTEVPLMSAMFVAMVWHARRRQSATEEMRRVYESNARLRERERRFIQDASHELRTPITVALGHAELIERGSRVPLIREDARVVVDELMRLRRLSDRLLLLAASEHPDFLQPQPMELDGALLETFRRWTPVPRRWSLGEVDDVTVRADPDRLELAIDALIENAVKHTTAEDSITLSVAKRDGVAVISVADSGPGIDPAKLDRIFDRFARLDPGRTRDGGGTGLGLAIVKTVAEAHGGTVTARNGANGGTVFDLALPAIAPNGPDSRQRGRAGLAQHEPG
;
A
#
# COMPACT_ATOMS: atom_id res chain seq x y z
N MET A 1 -4.12 -21.91 -30.61
CA MET A 1 -4.65 -22.42 -29.34
C MET A 1 -4.99 -21.21 -28.50
N GLN A 2 -6.28 -20.89 -28.44
CA GLN A 2 -6.83 -19.65 -27.84
C GLN A 2 -6.80 -19.79 -26.32
N SER A 3 -6.20 -18.83 -25.63
CA SER A 3 -6.28 -18.71 -24.18
C SER A 3 -7.56 -17.96 -23.82
N GLU A 4 -8.51 -18.65 -23.22
CA GLU A 4 -9.69 -18.08 -22.58
C GLU A 4 -9.26 -17.17 -21.42
N GLY A 5 -9.55 -15.88 -21.58
CA GLY A 5 -9.40 -14.88 -20.51
C GLY A 5 -10.45 -15.11 -19.42
N THR A 6 -10.02 -15.49 -18.25
CA THR A 6 -10.82 -15.50 -17.02
C THR A 6 -11.24 -14.06 -16.67
N LYS A 7 -12.50 -13.73 -16.94
CA LYS A 7 -13.17 -12.53 -16.41
C LYS A 7 -13.31 -12.69 -14.90
N GLY A 8 -12.67 -11.80 -14.14
CA GLY A 8 -12.85 -11.68 -12.71
C GLY A 8 -14.30 -11.35 -12.33
N PRO A 9 -14.76 -11.66 -11.10
CA PRO A 9 -16.12 -11.43 -10.64
C PRO A 9 -16.34 -9.93 -10.33
N GLY A 10 -16.45 -9.10 -11.39
CA GLY A 10 -17.04 -7.79 -11.31
C GLY A 10 -18.54 -7.97 -11.27
N GLN A 11 -19.18 -7.54 -10.19
CA GLN A 11 -20.63 -7.53 -9.98
C GLN A 11 -21.34 -6.92 -11.18
N GLU A 12 -21.71 -7.75 -12.16
CA GLU A 12 -22.78 -7.43 -13.09
C GLU A 12 -24.10 -7.61 -12.33
N TRP A 13 -24.59 -6.54 -11.71
CA TRP A 13 -25.99 -6.47 -11.28
C TRP A 13 -26.83 -6.65 -12.52
N PRO A 14 -27.72 -7.67 -12.56
CA PRO A 14 -28.33 -8.10 -13.80
C PRO A 14 -29.25 -7.04 -14.38
N LEU A 15 -28.83 -6.41 -15.47
CA LEU A 15 -29.58 -5.44 -16.27
C LEU A 15 -30.92 -6.00 -16.80
N ARG A 16 -31.19 -7.30 -16.68
CA ARG A 16 -32.40 -7.98 -17.09
C ARG A 16 -33.63 -7.67 -16.22
N HIS A 17 -33.48 -7.23 -14.98
CA HIS A 17 -34.63 -6.91 -14.10
C HIS A 17 -35.01 -5.43 -14.11
N ALA A 18 -34.38 -4.61 -14.92
CA ALA A 18 -34.57 -3.18 -14.92
C ALA A 18 -35.92 -2.72 -15.55
N GLY A 19 -36.45 -3.49 -16.43
CA GLY A 19 -37.73 -3.14 -17.14
C GLY A 19 -39.01 -3.31 -16.31
N TRP A 20 -39.04 -4.29 -15.40
CA TRP A 20 -40.22 -4.54 -14.59
C TRP A 20 -40.43 -3.46 -13.52
N ILE A 21 -39.39 -2.85 -12.98
CA ILE A 21 -39.50 -1.76 -12.01
C ILE A 21 -40.11 -0.52 -12.67
N ASP A 22 -39.66 -0.18 -13.90
CA ASP A 22 -40.23 0.92 -14.67
C ASP A 22 -41.72 0.63 -15.00
N ALA A 23 -42.01 -0.60 -15.43
CA ALA A 23 -43.38 -1.03 -15.72
C ALA A 23 -44.27 -1.01 -14.46
N ALA A 24 -43.76 -1.48 -13.34
CA ALA A 24 -44.47 -1.43 -12.05
C ALA A 24 -44.76 0.01 -11.60
N TRP A 25 -43.77 0.92 -11.78
CA TRP A 25 -43.98 2.32 -11.47
C TRP A 25 -45.03 2.98 -12.41
N PHE A 26 -45.00 2.68 -13.70
CA PHE A 26 -46.02 3.15 -14.62
C PHE A 26 -47.43 2.66 -14.25
N ALA A 27 -47.58 1.38 -13.90
CA ALA A 27 -48.84 0.81 -13.42
C ALA A 27 -49.31 1.47 -12.11
N PHE A 28 -48.40 1.70 -11.17
CA PHE A 28 -48.66 2.41 -9.93
C PHE A 28 -49.12 3.86 -10.18
N SER A 29 -48.42 4.59 -11.07
CA SER A 29 -48.75 5.96 -11.43
C SER A 29 -50.12 6.05 -12.11
N LEU A 30 -50.43 5.10 -13.00
CA LEU A 30 -51.75 5.02 -13.66
C LEU A 30 -52.86 4.73 -12.64
N ALA A 31 -52.64 3.86 -11.68
CA ALA A 31 -53.62 3.59 -10.62
C ALA A 31 -53.86 4.82 -9.73
N ASN A 32 -52.81 5.59 -9.44
CA ASN A 32 -52.98 6.86 -8.71
C ASN A 32 -53.69 7.93 -9.51
N LEU A 33 -53.43 8.05 -10.83
CA LEU A 33 -54.20 8.94 -11.70
C LEU A 33 -55.69 8.54 -11.78
N ALA A 34 -56.00 7.24 -11.83
CA ALA A 34 -57.37 6.76 -11.73
C ALA A 34 -58.00 7.08 -10.36
N GLY A 35 -57.21 7.00 -9.29
CA GLY A 35 -57.65 7.43 -7.95
C GLY A 35 -58.03 8.89 -7.86
N MET A 36 -57.26 9.80 -8.51
CA MET A 36 -57.57 11.22 -8.61
C MET A 36 -58.92 11.45 -9.31
N LEU A 37 -59.23 10.67 -10.35
CA LEU A 37 -60.52 10.74 -11.08
C LEU A 37 -61.70 10.24 -10.25
N LEU A 38 -61.52 9.19 -9.46
CA LEU A 38 -62.62 8.52 -8.75
C LEU A 38 -62.94 9.16 -7.40
N PHE A 39 -61.98 9.87 -6.81
CA PHE A 39 -62.04 10.41 -5.46
C PHE A 39 -61.55 11.87 -5.42
N PRO A 40 -62.24 12.83 -5.99
CA PRO A 40 -61.80 14.23 -6.07
C PRO A 40 -61.49 14.89 -4.71
N SER A 41 -62.22 14.50 -3.66
CA SER A 41 -61.97 15.00 -2.30
C SER A 41 -60.68 14.45 -1.66
N TRP A 42 -60.03 13.48 -2.25
CA TRP A 42 -58.79 12.81 -1.77
C TRP A 42 -57.66 12.93 -2.81
N GLU A 43 -57.76 13.77 -3.79
CA GLU A 43 -56.87 13.91 -4.94
C GLU A 43 -55.41 14.19 -4.51
N THR A 44 -55.21 14.97 -3.47
CA THR A 44 -53.89 15.34 -2.97
C THR A 44 -52.99 14.14 -2.60
N VAL A 45 -53.58 13.06 -2.10
CA VAL A 45 -52.83 11.85 -1.67
C VAL A 45 -52.26 11.09 -2.89
N PRO A 46 -53.03 10.69 -3.91
CA PRO A 46 -52.47 10.07 -5.11
C PRO A 46 -51.49 10.95 -5.87
N PHE A 47 -51.73 12.27 -5.91
CA PHE A 47 -50.81 13.24 -6.49
C PHE A 47 -49.42 13.14 -5.86
N HIS A 48 -49.32 13.22 -4.51
CA HIS A 48 -48.05 13.11 -3.81
C HIS A 48 -47.38 11.74 -4.01
N PHE A 49 -48.16 10.66 -4.07
CA PHE A 49 -47.61 9.33 -4.31
C PHE A 49 -46.93 9.21 -5.68
N ILE A 50 -47.47 9.83 -6.73
CA ILE A 50 -46.82 9.86 -8.05
C ILE A 50 -45.49 10.57 -7.97
N TRP A 51 -45.44 11.78 -7.42
CA TRP A 51 -44.22 12.59 -7.34
C TRP A 51 -43.14 12.02 -6.41
N VAL A 52 -43.55 11.53 -5.25
CA VAL A 52 -42.60 10.91 -4.29
C VAL A 52 -42.04 9.63 -4.88
N SER A 53 -42.88 8.76 -5.46
CA SER A 53 -42.40 7.53 -6.07
C SER A 53 -41.52 7.77 -7.28
N LEU A 54 -41.79 8.78 -8.12
CA LEU A 54 -40.91 9.19 -9.21
C LEU A 54 -39.55 9.67 -8.69
N THR A 55 -39.57 10.47 -7.64
CA THR A 55 -38.32 10.98 -7.00
C THR A 55 -37.50 9.87 -6.43
N LEU A 56 -38.13 8.93 -5.70
CA LEU A 56 -37.43 7.75 -5.15
C LEU A 56 -36.87 6.86 -6.27
N LEU A 57 -37.68 6.55 -7.28
CA LEU A 57 -37.23 5.71 -8.39
C LEU A 57 -36.00 6.31 -9.09
N TYR A 58 -36.02 7.62 -9.35
CA TYR A 58 -34.88 8.32 -9.95
C TYR A 58 -33.65 8.36 -9.03
N GLY A 59 -33.81 8.48 -7.73
CA GLY A 59 -32.74 8.45 -6.74
C GLY A 59 -31.97 7.12 -6.77
N PHE A 60 -32.66 6.01 -7.02
CA PHE A 60 -32.05 4.69 -7.16
C PHE A 60 -31.57 4.39 -8.57
N ARG A 61 -32.19 5.02 -9.59
CA ARG A 61 -31.96 4.70 -10.99
C ARG A 61 -31.97 5.93 -11.86
N VAL A 62 -30.78 6.45 -12.14
CA VAL A 62 -30.62 7.63 -12.99
C VAL A 62 -30.92 7.27 -14.47
N TRP A 63 -32.01 7.78 -15.02
CA TRP A 63 -32.32 7.61 -16.43
C TRP A 63 -31.56 8.59 -17.32
N GLY A 64 -31.46 8.26 -18.62
CA GLY A 64 -30.94 9.19 -19.62
C GLY A 64 -31.82 10.45 -19.72
N LEU A 65 -31.25 11.60 -20.13
CA LEU A 65 -31.90 12.91 -20.19
C LEU A 65 -33.25 12.85 -20.94
N GLY A 66 -33.29 12.20 -22.11
CA GLY A 66 -34.51 12.11 -22.90
C GLY A 66 -35.66 11.43 -22.16
N ARG A 67 -35.40 10.27 -21.52
CA ARG A 67 -36.44 9.57 -20.74
C ARG A 67 -36.91 10.40 -19.55
N THR A 68 -35.94 10.99 -18.80
CA THR A 68 -36.26 11.86 -17.65
C THR A 68 -37.14 13.02 -18.05
N SER A 69 -36.82 13.73 -19.14
CA SER A 69 -37.59 14.87 -19.61
C SER A 69 -38.97 14.46 -20.08
N VAL A 70 -39.11 13.38 -20.86
CA VAL A 70 -40.42 12.88 -21.35
C VAL A 70 -41.29 12.46 -20.17
N THR A 71 -40.77 11.71 -19.22
CA THR A 71 -41.54 11.29 -18.04
C THR A 71 -41.95 12.48 -17.17
N LEU A 72 -41.04 13.43 -16.94
CA LEU A 72 -41.36 14.65 -16.18
C LEU A 72 -42.50 15.45 -16.84
N VAL A 73 -42.37 15.69 -18.12
CA VAL A 73 -43.43 16.43 -18.87
C VAL A 73 -44.75 15.69 -18.82
N ALA A 74 -44.75 14.37 -19.02
CA ALA A 74 -45.95 13.56 -18.95
C ALA A 74 -46.65 13.62 -17.57
N VAL A 75 -45.85 13.53 -16.51
CA VAL A 75 -46.35 13.62 -15.12
C VAL A 75 -46.91 15.04 -14.85
N ILE A 76 -46.17 16.09 -15.24
CA ILE A 76 -46.64 17.49 -15.10
C ILE A 76 -47.99 17.69 -15.82
N VAL A 77 -48.07 17.31 -17.08
CA VAL A 77 -49.28 17.50 -17.89
C VAL A 77 -50.47 16.72 -17.30
N ALA A 78 -50.22 15.44 -16.91
CA ALA A 78 -51.29 14.62 -16.35
C ALA A 78 -51.79 15.21 -15.02
N THR A 79 -50.89 15.44 -14.06
CA THR A 79 -51.28 15.92 -12.71
C THR A 79 -51.88 17.35 -12.76
N ALA A 80 -51.29 18.26 -13.55
CA ALA A 80 -51.83 19.62 -13.71
C ALA A 80 -53.24 19.62 -14.35
N THR A 81 -53.52 18.72 -15.33
CA THR A 81 -54.83 18.64 -15.96
C THR A 81 -55.88 18.23 -14.94
N PHE A 82 -55.62 17.24 -14.09
CA PHE A 82 -56.59 16.81 -13.08
C PHE A 82 -56.85 17.91 -12.06
N ILE A 83 -55.84 18.52 -11.47
CA ILE A 83 -55.99 19.60 -10.51
C ILE A 83 -56.77 20.78 -11.11
N LEU A 84 -56.48 21.19 -12.37
CA LEU A 84 -57.19 22.28 -13.03
C LEU A 84 -58.68 21.97 -13.27
N ILE A 85 -59.02 20.72 -13.58
CA ILE A 85 -60.40 20.26 -13.75
C ILE A 85 -61.15 20.40 -12.41
N ASP A 86 -60.56 19.91 -11.31
CA ASP A 86 -61.22 19.89 -10.01
C ASP A 86 -61.33 21.29 -9.38
N VAL A 87 -60.32 22.16 -9.62
CA VAL A 87 -60.39 23.59 -9.25
C VAL A 87 -61.51 24.27 -10.10
N SER A 88 -61.65 23.96 -11.40
CA SER A 88 -62.68 24.53 -12.24
C SER A 88 -64.09 24.11 -11.84
N ARG A 89 -64.26 22.96 -11.20
CA ARG A 89 -65.51 22.42 -10.65
C ARG A 89 -65.81 22.95 -9.24
N GLY A 90 -64.84 23.68 -8.62
CA GLY A 90 -64.97 24.16 -7.25
C GLY A 90 -64.81 23.09 -6.20
N GLU A 91 -64.26 21.94 -6.55
CA GLU A 91 -64.01 20.81 -5.65
C GLU A 91 -62.70 20.97 -4.87
N GLN A 92 -61.77 21.76 -5.42
CA GLN A 92 -60.44 22.04 -4.83
C GLN A 92 -60.15 23.56 -4.75
N PRO A 93 -59.37 24.05 -3.76
CA PRO A 93 -58.96 25.42 -3.69
C PRO A 93 -57.87 25.76 -4.73
N VAL A 94 -57.81 27.03 -5.18
CA VAL A 94 -56.90 27.49 -6.25
C VAL A 94 -55.41 27.37 -5.86
N ASP A 95 -55.07 27.38 -4.62
CA ASP A 95 -53.71 27.24 -4.08
C ASP A 95 -53.09 25.86 -4.35
N GLU A 96 -53.90 24.82 -4.54
CA GLU A 96 -53.44 23.47 -4.93
C GLU A 96 -52.68 23.46 -6.29
N VAL A 97 -53.01 24.39 -7.18
CA VAL A 97 -52.29 24.55 -8.46
C VAL A 97 -50.82 24.82 -8.27
N THR A 98 -50.43 25.42 -7.13
CA THR A 98 -49.02 25.74 -6.82
C THR A 98 -48.17 24.53 -6.49
N GLU A 99 -48.77 23.37 -6.16
CA GLU A 99 -48.08 22.16 -5.85
C GLU A 99 -47.35 21.54 -7.05
N VAL A 100 -47.93 21.67 -8.26
CA VAL A 100 -47.30 21.11 -9.48
C VAL A 100 -45.97 21.76 -9.80
N PRO A 101 -45.80 23.09 -9.84
CA PRO A 101 -44.52 23.72 -10.05
C PRO A 101 -43.53 23.44 -8.88
N LEU A 102 -44.03 23.36 -7.65
CA LEU A 102 -43.20 23.06 -6.50
C LEU A 102 -42.58 21.64 -6.57
N MET A 103 -43.40 20.63 -6.82
CA MET A 103 -42.96 19.24 -6.98
C MET A 103 -42.06 19.06 -8.20
N SER A 104 -42.35 19.75 -9.29
CA SER A 104 -41.52 19.78 -10.50
C SER A 104 -40.14 20.35 -10.20
N ALA A 105 -40.04 21.45 -9.47
CA ALA A 105 -38.78 22.08 -9.07
C ALA A 105 -37.97 21.18 -8.14
N MET A 106 -38.63 20.52 -7.16
CA MET A 106 -38.01 19.54 -6.30
C MET A 106 -37.44 18.37 -7.08
N PHE A 107 -38.19 17.80 -8.02
CA PHE A 107 -37.72 16.71 -8.86
C PHE A 107 -36.53 17.12 -9.73
N VAL A 108 -36.57 18.29 -10.36
CA VAL A 108 -35.47 18.85 -11.16
C VAL A 108 -34.18 19.04 -10.28
N ALA A 109 -34.36 19.61 -9.10
CA ALA A 109 -33.24 19.78 -8.15
C ALA A 109 -32.62 18.42 -7.77
N MET A 110 -33.47 17.41 -7.52
CA MET A 110 -33.01 16.05 -7.19
C MET A 110 -32.29 15.41 -8.39
N VAL A 111 -32.83 15.53 -9.59
CA VAL A 111 -32.20 15.07 -10.85
C VAL A 111 -30.82 15.70 -11.02
N TRP A 112 -30.73 17.01 -10.84
CA TRP A 112 -29.46 17.74 -10.93
C TRP A 112 -28.45 17.24 -9.87
N HIS A 113 -28.89 17.09 -8.62
CA HIS A 113 -28.03 16.61 -7.53
C HIS A 113 -27.56 15.16 -7.78
N ALA A 114 -28.46 14.25 -8.18
CA ALA A 114 -28.13 12.85 -8.48
C ALA A 114 -27.09 12.75 -9.60
N ARG A 115 -27.27 13.52 -10.69
CA ARG A 115 -26.32 13.55 -11.82
C ARG A 115 -24.98 14.13 -11.42
N ARG A 116 -24.97 15.23 -10.67
CA ARG A 116 -23.72 15.85 -10.18
C ARG A 116 -22.94 14.87 -9.32
N ARG A 117 -23.61 14.13 -8.42
CA ARG A 117 -23.00 13.10 -7.59
C ARG A 117 -22.42 11.96 -8.42
N GLN A 118 -23.17 11.50 -9.42
CA GLN A 118 -22.70 10.43 -10.32
C GLN A 118 -21.47 10.87 -11.12
N SER A 119 -21.49 12.07 -11.72
CA SER A 119 -20.35 12.60 -12.46
C SER A 119 -19.10 12.72 -11.60
N ALA A 120 -19.24 13.22 -10.36
CA ALA A 120 -18.12 13.33 -9.42
C ALA A 120 -17.53 11.94 -9.05
N THR A 121 -18.39 10.94 -8.86
CA THR A 121 -17.97 9.56 -8.57
C THR A 121 -17.24 8.93 -9.75
N GLU A 122 -17.74 9.14 -10.96
CA GLU A 122 -17.10 8.63 -12.20
C GLU A 122 -15.75 9.31 -12.46
N GLU A 123 -15.64 10.60 -12.21
CA GLU A 123 -14.38 11.34 -12.35
C GLU A 123 -13.34 10.85 -11.34
N MET A 124 -13.73 10.69 -10.07
CA MET A 124 -12.85 10.14 -9.03
C MET A 124 -12.38 8.73 -9.38
N ARG A 125 -13.27 7.89 -9.91
CA ARG A 125 -12.93 6.53 -10.37
C ARG A 125 -11.93 6.57 -11.53
N ARG A 126 -12.10 7.46 -12.52
CA ARG A 126 -11.17 7.62 -13.65
C ARG A 126 -9.78 8.05 -13.18
N VAL A 127 -9.72 9.01 -12.25
CA VAL A 127 -8.45 9.47 -11.65
C VAL A 127 -7.76 8.32 -10.91
N TYR A 128 -8.52 7.57 -10.12
CA TYR A 128 -8.00 6.42 -9.40
C TYR A 128 -7.44 5.33 -10.34
N GLU A 129 -8.20 4.95 -11.38
CA GLU A 129 -7.78 3.97 -12.39
C GLU A 129 -6.56 4.45 -13.20
N SER A 130 -6.49 5.76 -13.50
CA SER A 130 -5.33 6.35 -14.19
C SER A 130 -4.08 6.29 -13.31
N ASN A 131 -4.18 6.67 -12.05
CA ASN A 131 -3.06 6.60 -11.11
C ASN A 131 -2.58 5.17 -10.88
N ALA A 132 -3.52 4.20 -10.77
CA ALA A 132 -3.18 2.79 -10.64
C ALA A 132 -2.39 2.28 -11.87
N ARG A 133 -2.80 2.67 -13.09
CA ARG A 133 -2.08 2.31 -14.32
C ARG A 133 -0.70 2.97 -14.41
N LEU A 134 -0.56 4.21 -13.93
CA LEU A 134 0.73 4.89 -13.90
C LEU A 134 1.73 4.17 -12.98
N ARG A 135 1.30 3.86 -11.75
CA ARG A 135 2.11 3.12 -10.77
C ARG A 135 2.53 1.75 -11.30
N GLU A 136 1.62 1.04 -11.95
CA GLU A 136 1.92 -0.27 -12.53
C GLU A 136 2.93 -0.19 -13.69
N ARG A 137 2.90 0.87 -14.52
CA ARG A 137 3.90 1.11 -15.58
C ARG A 137 5.25 1.46 -15.00
N GLU A 138 5.29 2.34 -14.00
CA GLU A 138 6.51 2.73 -13.32
C GLU A 138 7.19 1.52 -12.67
N ARG A 139 6.42 0.68 -12.01
CA ARG A 139 6.89 -0.57 -11.43
C ARG A 139 7.51 -1.51 -12.45
N ARG A 140 6.81 -1.80 -13.56
CA ARG A 140 7.33 -2.66 -14.62
C ARG A 140 8.62 -2.09 -15.20
N PHE A 141 8.65 -0.79 -15.46
CA PHE A 141 9.85 -0.12 -15.96
C PHE A 141 11.06 -0.33 -15.01
N ILE A 142 10.86 -0.18 -13.70
CA ILE A 142 11.94 -0.37 -12.72
C ILE A 142 12.37 -1.85 -12.65
N GLN A 143 11.43 -2.77 -12.69
CA GLN A 143 11.71 -4.22 -12.69
C GLN A 143 12.48 -4.63 -13.94
N ASP A 144 12.04 -4.20 -15.12
CA ASP A 144 12.70 -4.48 -16.39
C ASP A 144 14.10 -3.85 -16.45
N ALA A 145 14.22 -2.55 -16.08
CA ALA A 145 15.50 -1.87 -16.02
C ALA A 145 16.54 -2.56 -15.14
N SER A 146 16.08 -3.17 -14.06
CA SER A 146 16.97 -3.85 -13.14
C SER A 146 17.42 -5.22 -13.61
N HIS A 147 16.54 -5.97 -14.27
CA HIS A 147 16.96 -7.19 -14.97
C HIS A 147 17.94 -6.87 -16.11
N GLU A 148 17.68 -5.82 -16.87
CA GLU A 148 18.54 -5.34 -17.95
C GLU A 148 19.89 -4.79 -17.46
N LEU A 149 19.97 -4.25 -16.25
CA LEU A 149 21.23 -3.81 -15.62
C LEU A 149 22.02 -4.94 -14.98
N ARG A 150 21.34 -5.91 -14.35
CA ARG A 150 22.01 -7.02 -13.66
C ARG A 150 22.85 -7.89 -14.60
N THR A 151 22.35 -8.16 -15.78
CA THR A 151 23.02 -9.01 -16.78
C THR A 151 24.36 -8.44 -17.23
N PRO A 152 24.47 -7.19 -17.78
CA PRO A 152 25.75 -6.63 -18.20
C PRO A 152 26.72 -6.42 -17.03
N ILE A 153 26.22 -6.07 -15.84
CA ILE A 153 27.07 -5.94 -14.65
C ILE A 153 27.67 -7.31 -14.29
N THR A 154 26.89 -8.39 -14.31
CA THR A 154 27.39 -9.73 -14.03
C THR A 154 28.44 -10.20 -15.04
N VAL A 155 28.22 -9.93 -16.32
CA VAL A 155 29.18 -10.26 -17.40
C VAL A 155 30.47 -9.46 -17.22
N ALA A 156 30.37 -8.15 -17.02
CA ALA A 156 31.55 -7.29 -16.81
C ALA A 156 32.34 -7.69 -15.56
N LEU A 157 31.63 -8.02 -14.47
CA LEU A 157 32.22 -8.51 -13.23
C LEU A 157 33.01 -9.80 -13.48
N GLY A 158 32.41 -10.78 -14.16
CA GLY A 158 33.09 -12.05 -14.49
C GLY A 158 34.39 -11.84 -15.29
N HIS A 159 34.38 -10.94 -16.28
CA HIS A 159 35.56 -10.59 -17.06
C HIS A 159 36.63 -9.89 -16.21
N ALA A 160 36.24 -8.92 -15.37
CA ALA A 160 37.14 -8.21 -14.49
C ALA A 160 37.81 -9.15 -13.47
N GLU A 161 37.04 -10.07 -12.87
CA GLU A 161 37.57 -11.14 -11.98
C GLU A 161 38.56 -12.07 -12.68
N LEU A 162 38.30 -12.43 -13.95
CA LEU A 162 39.23 -13.24 -14.73
C LEU A 162 40.54 -12.52 -14.99
N ILE A 163 40.49 -11.22 -15.28
CA ILE A 163 41.69 -10.36 -15.46
C ILE A 163 42.46 -10.25 -14.13
N GLU A 164 41.75 -9.99 -13.02
CA GLU A 164 42.35 -9.89 -11.68
C GLU A 164 43.12 -11.17 -11.31
N ARG A 165 42.51 -12.33 -11.51
CA ARG A 165 43.13 -13.65 -11.18
C ARG A 165 44.18 -14.11 -12.18
N GLY A 166 43.97 -13.79 -13.47
CA GLY A 166 44.83 -14.29 -14.56
C GLY A 166 46.03 -13.41 -14.91
N SER A 167 46.01 -12.13 -14.56
CA SER A 167 47.11 -11.23 -14.91
C SER A 167 48.35 -11.46 -14.04
N ARG A 168 49.51 -11.55 -14.70
CA ARG A 168 50.83 -11.57 -14.04
C ARG A 168 51.40 -10.17 -13.79
N VAL A 169 50.80 -9.14 -14.37
CA VAL A 169 51.23 -7.73 -14.24
C VAL A 169 50.52 -7.10 -13.06
N PRO A 170 51.26 -6.65 -12.01
CA PRO A 170 50.62 -6.13 -10.79
C PRO A 170 49.67 -4.96 -11.03
N LEU A 171 50.05 -4.04 -11.91
CA LEU A 171 49.24 -2.86 -12.25
C LEU A 171 47.88 -3.23 -12.88
N ILE A 172 47.88 -4.19 -13.81
CA ILE A 172 46.64 -4.68 -14.45
C ILE A 172 45.75 -5.35 -13.41
N ARG A 173 46.30 -6.05 -12.45
CA ARG A 173 45.56 -6.70 -11.35
C ARG A 173 44.93 -5.67 -10.42
N GLU A 174 45.65 -4.61 -10.11
CA GLU A 174 45.16 -3.50 -9.29
C GLU A 174 43.98 -2.77 -10.02
N ASP A 175 44.14 -2.43 -11.29
CA ASP A 175 43.09 -1.82 -12.11
C ASP A 175 41.85 -2.72 -12.23
N ALA A 176 42.03 -4.03 -12.44
CA ALA A 176 40.93 -4.99 -12.49
C ALA A 176 40.19 -5.05 -11.16
N ARG A 177 40.89 -4.99 -10.03
CA ARG A 177 40.28 -4.97 -8.70
C ARG A 177 39.40 -3.75 -8.48
N VAL A 178 39.87 -2.57 -8.90
CA VAL A 178 39.06 -1.33 -8.84
C VAL A 178 37.78 -1.49 -9.66
N VAL A 179 37.86 -2.10 -10.85
CA VAL A 179 36.69 -2.37 -11.72
C VAL A 179 35.73 -3.37 -11.06
N VAL A 180 36.24 -4.43 -10.45
CA VAL A 180 35.45 -5.42 -9.68
C VAL A 180 34.68 -4.72 -8.56
N ASP A 181 35.37 -3.91 -7.76
CA ASP A 181 34.77 -3.20 -6.63
C ASP A 181 33.64 -2.25 -7.07
N GLU A 182 33.83 -1.51 -8.19
CA GLU A 182 32.82 -0.59 -8.71
C GLU A 182 31.61 -1.33 -9.34
N LEU A 183 31.86 -2.45 -10.03
CA LEU A 183 30.77 -3.29 -10.56
C LEU A 183 29.96 -3.96 -9.44
N MET A 184 30.62 -4.40 -8.37
CA MET A 184 29.94 -4.89 -7.16
C MET A 184 29.09 -3.79 -6.51
N ARG A 185 29.59 -2.56 -6.49
CA ARG A 185 28.86 -1.40 -5.99
C ARG A 185 27.63 -1.10 -6.84
N LEU A 186 27.75 -1.11 -8.18
CA LEU A 186 26.64 -0.90 -9.11
C LEU A 186 25.56 -1.98 -8.96
N ARG A 187 25.97 -3.24 -8.79
CA ARG A 187 25.04 -4.36 -8.54
C ARG A 187 24.23 -4.12 -7.28
N ARG A 188 24.89 -3.79 -6.16
CA ARG A 188 24.21 -3.48 -4.88
C ARG A 188 23.26 -2.31 -5.01
N LEU A 189 23.63 -1.27 -5.75
CA LEU A 189 22.78 -0.10 -6.00
C LEU A 189 21.53 -0.49 -6.79
N SER A 190 21.68 -1.26 -7.85
CA SER A 190 20.57 -1.76 -8.69
C SER A 190 19.61 -2.61 -7.86
N ASP A 191 20.11 -3.58 -7.08
CA ASP A 191 19.30 -4.45 -6.22
C ASP A 191 18.52 -3.65 -5.15
N ARG A 192 19.14 -2.61 -4.57
CA ARG A 192 18.51 -1.71 -3.59
C ARG A 192 17.41 -0.83 -4.20
N LEU A 193 17.62 -0.33 -5.42
CA LEU A 193 16.60 0.44 -6.15
C LEU A 193 15.38 -0.41 -6.48
N LEU A 194 15.62 -1.66 -6.93
CA LEU A 194 14.57 -2.65 -7.17
C LEU A 194 13.70 -2.92 -5.96
N LEU A 195 14.36 -3.13 -4.82
CA LEU A 195 13.65 -3.43 -3.58
C LEU A 195 12.74 -2.27 -3.18
N LEU A 196 13.24 -1.03 -3.27
CA LEU A 196 12.45 0.17 -2.97
C LEU A 196 11.28 0.36 -3.93
N ALA A 197 11.45 -0.04 -5.20
CA ALA A 197 10.36 0.01 -6.18
C ALA A 197 9.32 -1.10 -5.99
N ALA A 198 9.77 -2.29 -5.58
CA ALA A 198 8.88 -3.41 -5.30
C ALA A 198 8.07 -3.26 -4.01
N SER A 199 8.52 -2.40 -3.09
CA SER A 199 7.94 -2.28 -1.74
C SER A 199 6.48 -1.81 -1.69
N GLU A 200 6.00 -1.14 -2.74
CA GLU A 200 4.59 -0.71 -2.86
C GLU A 200 3.66 -1.83 -3.33
N HIS A 201 4.19 -3.04 -3.58
CA HIS A 201 3.40 -4.15 -4.09
C HIS A 201 2.84 -5.03 -2.95
N PRO A 202 1.57 -5.52 -3.06
CA PRO A 202 0.99 -6.41 -2.05
C PRO A 202 1.79 -7.70 -1.81
N ASP A 203 2.47 -8.22 -2.86
CA ASP A 203 3.28 -9.44 -2.79
C ASP A 203 4.75 -9.16 -2.45
N PHE A 204 5.07 -7.97 -1.93
CA PHE A 204 6.44 -7.60 -1.55
C PHE A 204 7.01 -8.49 -0.45
N LEU A 205 6.16 -8.92 0.47
CA LEU A 205 6.50 -9.77 1.59
C LEU A 205 5.91 -11.17 1.44
N GLN A 206 6.67 -12.16 1.88
CA GLN A 206 6.22 -13.53 2.14
C GLN A 206 6.36 -13.84 3.63
N PRO A 207 5.50 -13.26 4.50
CA PRO A 207 5.69 -13.31 5.93
C PRO A 207 5.37 -14.69 6.50
N GLN A 208 6.31 -15.25 7.27
CA GLN A 208 6.20 -16.49 8.02
C GLN A 208 6.59 -16.31 9.48
N PRO A 209 6.19 -17.21 10.40
CA PRO A 209 6.69 -17.19 11.76
C PRO A 209 8.21 -17.34 11.80
N MET A 210 8.90 -16.43 12.48
CA MET A 210 10.35 -16.36 12.56
C MET A 210 10.78 -16.10 14.00
N GLU A 211 11.70 -16.92 14.53
CA GLU A 211 12.35 -16.73 15.83
C GLU A 211 13.53 -15.76 15.65
N LEU A 212 13.48 -14.63 16.35
CA LEU A 212 14.45 -13.55 16.15
C LEU A 212 15.78 -13.81 16.85
N ASP A 213 15.79 -14.53 17.96
CA ASP A 213 16.99 -14.93 18.68
C ASP A 213 17.93 -15.76 17.82
N GLY A 214 17.41 -16.79 17.15
CA GLY A 214 18.15 -17.61 16.20
C GLY A 214 18.69 -16.79 15.02
N ALA A 215 17.86 -15.99 14.40
CA ALA A 215 18.24 -15.15 13.27
C ALA A 215 19.31 -14.10 13.63
N LEU A 216 19.20 -13.49 14.82
CA LEU A 216 20.20 -12.55 15.31
C LEU A 216 21.55 -13.22 15.55
N LEU A 217 21.55 -14.44 16.13
CA LEU A 217 22.78 -15.21 16.36
C LEU A 217 23.46 -15.60 15.05
N GLU A 218 22.72 -15.97 14.03
CA GLU A 218 23.28 -16.26 12.71
C GLU A 218 23.89 -15.01 12.08
N THR A 219 23.19 -13.89 12.14
CA THR A 219 23.68 -12.58 11.66
C THR A 219 24.95 -12.17 12.43
N PHE A 220 24.97 -12.31 13.76
CA PHE A 220 26.12 -12.03 14.58
C PHE A 220 27.37 -12.86 14.17
N ARG A 221 27.21 -14.17 13.97
CA ARG A 221 28.31 -15.06 13.52
C ARG A 221 28.83 -14.65 12.14
N ARG A 222 27.97 -14.26 11.22
CA ARG A 222 28.35 -13.85 9.88
C ARG A 222 29.17 -12.56 9.86
N TRP A 223 28.88 -11.60 10.77
CA TRP A 223 29.55 -10.31 10.84
C TRP A 223 30.77 -10.28 11.76
N THR A 224 30.93 -11.21 12.71
CA THR A 224 32.07 -11.30 13.65
C THR A 224 33.47 -11.28 12.97
N PRO A 225 33.69 -11.80 11.73
CA PRO A 225 34.99 -11.68 11.06
C PRO A 225 35.40 -10.24 10.70
N VAL A 226 34.46 -9.29 10.64
CA VAL A 226 34.77 -7.88 10.38
C VAL A 226 35.45 -7.28 11.60
N PRO A 227 36.63 -6.59 11.46
CA PRO A 227 37.43 -6.13 12.59
C PRO A 227 36.74 -5.00 13.37
N ARG A 228 35.89 -5.37 14.31
CA ARG A 228 35.18 -4.52 15.29
C ARG A 228 35.08 -5.29 16.60
N ARG A 229 34.76 -4.59 17.69
CA ARG A 229 34.47 -5.25 18.99
C ARG A 229 32.98 -5.62 19.00
N TRP A 230 32.69 -6.87 18.61
CA TRP A 230 31.31 -7.37 18.55
C TRP A 230 30.82 -7.83 19.92
N SER A 231 29.58 -7.48 20.27
CA SER A 231 28.91 -7.95 21.49
C SER A 231 27.44 -8.25 21.24
N LEU A 232 26.90 -9.19 22.01
CA LEU A 232 25.47 -9.44 22.11
C LEU A 232 24.97 -8.77 23.39
N GLY A 233 23.89 -7.98 23.27
CA GLY A 233 23.16 -7.44 24.41
C GLY A 233 22.08 -8.43 24.88
N GLU A 234 20.95 -7.90 25.30
CA GLU A 234 19.77 -8.70 25.62
C GLU A 234 19.28 -9.46 24.38
N VAL A 235 18.99 -10.76 24.51
CA VAL A 235 18.46 -11.60 23.42
C VAL A 235 17.28 -12.39 23.99
N ASP A 236 16.10 -11.80 23.85
CA ASP A 236 14.84 -12.43 24.25
C ASP A 236 14.38 -13.45 23.22
N ASP A 237 13.72 -14.51 23.68
CA ASP A 237 13.00 -15.47 22.85
C ASP A 237 11.71 -14.79 22.32
N VAL A 238 11.74 -14.28 21.09
CA VAL A 238 10.65 -13.53 20.48
C VAL A 238 10.40 -14.03 19.07
N THR A 239 9.13 -14.36 18.82
CA THR A 239 8.64 -14.72 17.48
C THR A 239 7.89 -13.54 16.86
N VAL A 240 8.17 -13.28 15.57
CA VAL A 240 7.47 -12.30 14.73
C VAL A 240 6.91 -12.99 13.49
N ARG A 241 6.00 -12.33 12.81
CA ARG A 241 5.58 -12.72 11.46
C ARG A 241 6.31 -11.84 10.44
N ALA A 242 7.36 -12.37 9.85
CA ALA A 242 8.22 -11.60 8.94
C ALA A 242 8.64 -12.41 7.72
N ASP A 243 9.01 -11.70 6.65
CA ASP A 243 9.75 -12.25 5.51
C ASP A 243 11.23 -12.33 5.90
N PRO A 244 11.84 -13.55 6.01
CA PRO A 244 13.20 -13.70 6.50
C PRO A 244 14.22 -12.97 5.63
N ASP A 245 14.11 -13.07 4.31
CA ASP A 245 15.07 -12.48 3.37
C ASP A 245 15.06 -10.95 3.45
N ARG A 246 13.85 -10.36 3.61
CA ARG A 246 13.69 -8.91 3.74
C ARG A 246 14.16 -8.40 5.08
N LEU A 247 13.87 -9.14 6.16
CA LEU A 247 14.30 -8.75 7.49
C LEU A 247 15.81 -8.86 7.64
N GLU A 248 16.42 -9.93 7.14
CA GLU A 248 17.88 -10.11 7.09
C GLU A 248 18.56 -8.96 6.36
N LEU A 249 18.03 -8.57 5.18
CA LEU A 249 18.54 -7.44 4.41
C LEU A 249 18.47 -6.11 5.19
N ALA A 250 17.38 -5.91 5.96
CA ALA A 250 17.24 -4.71 6.78
C ALA A 250 18.26 -4.69 7.94
N ILE A 251 18.45 -5.81 8.63
CA ILE A 251 19.44 -5.93 9.71
C ILE A 251 20.85 -5.74 9.15
N ASP A 252 21.19 -6.37 8.03
CA ASP A 252 22.48 -6.20 7.37
C ASP A 252 22.73 -4.74 6.98
N ALA A 253 21.73 -4.03 6.49
CA ALA A 253 21.86 -2.60 6.15
C ALA A 253 22.12 -1.72 7.38
N LEU A 254 21.55 -2.06 8.55
CA LEU A 254 21.88 -1.40 9.83
C LEU A 254 23.31 -1.68 10.25
N ILE A 255 23.75 -2.93 10.15
CA ILE A 255 25.12 -3.35 10.50
C ILE A 255 26.13 -2.75 9.53
N GLU A 256 25.88 -2.76 8.22
CA GLU A 256 26.72 -2.07 7.22
C GLU A 256 26.89 -0.59 7.56
N ASN A 257 25.81 0.07 8.02
CA ASN A 257 25.89 1.45 8.45
C ASN A 257 26.77 1.63 9.69
N ALA A 258 26.61 0.78 10.70
CA ALA A 258 27.46 0.78 11.91
C ALA A 258 28.94 0.55 11.55
N VAL A 259 29.26 -0.47 10.75
CA VAL A 259 30.63 -0.78 10.29
C VAL A 259 31.24 0.39 9.53
N LYS A 260 30.45 1.06 8.67
CA LYS A 260 30.91 2.20 7.87
C LYS A 260 31.30 3.41 8.72
N HIS A 261 30.62 3.64 9.83
CA HIS A 261 30.81 4.81 10.69
C HIS A 261 31.64 4.54 11.94
N THR A 262 32.26 3.34 12.03
CA THR A 262 33.12 2.90 13.11
C THR A 262 34.50 2.47 12.63
N THR A 263 35.44 2.35 13.53
CA THR A 263 36.81 1.85 13.33
C THR A 263 36.99 0.49 14.03
N ALA A 264 38.17 -0.15 13.90
CA ALA A 264 38.45 -1.43 14.57
C ALA A 264 38.39 -1.34 16.10
N GLU A 265 38.56 -0.14 16.65
CA GLU A 265 38.58 0.11 18.11
C GLU A 265 37.17 0.30 18.67
N ASP A 266 36.17 0.50 17.78
CA ASP A 266 34.80 0.72 18.17
C ASP A 266 34.04 -0.59 18.40
N SER A 267 32.96 -0.52 19.16
CA SER A 267 32.06 -1.66 19.42
C SER A 267 30.78 -1.58 18.61
N ILE A 268 30.27 -2.76 18.24
CA ILE A 268 28.96 -2.94 17.67
C ILE A 268 28.20 -3.99 18.49
N THR A 269 27.05 -3.63 19.01
CA THR A 269 26.20 -4.49 19.85
C THR A 269 24.89 -4.79 19.14
N LEU A 270 24.54 -6.07 19.05
CA LEU A 270 23.24 -6.52 18.55
C LEU A 270 22.37 -7.00 19.72
N SER A 271 21.10 -6.67 19.72
CA SER A 271 20.15 -7.13 20.74
C SER A 271 18.74 -7.31 20.17
N VAL A 272 17.96 -8.16 20.84
CA VAL A 272 16.52 -8.34 20.62
C VAL A 272 15.82 -8.27 21.96
N ALA A 273 14.89 -7.37 22.13
CA ALA A 273 14.09 -7.25 23.33
C ALA A 273 12.59 -7.30 23.01
N LYS A 274 11.82 -7.93 23.90
CA LYS A 274 10.36 -7.91 23.83
C LYS A 274 9.81 -6.86 24.78
N ARG A 275 9.08 -5.87 24.24
CA ARG A 275 8.47 -4.79 25.03
C ARG A 275 7.03 -4.58 24.60
N ASP A 276 6.07 -4.74 25.51
CA ASP A 276 4.65 -4.45 25.28
C ASP A 276 4.04 -5.07 24.01
N GLY A 277 4.42 -6.32 23.70
CA GLY A 277 3.94 -7.02 22.50
C GLY A 277 4.65 -6.64 21.20
N VAL A 278 5.76 -5.88 21.31
CA VAL A 278 6.62 -5.50 20.20
C VAL A 278 7.99 -6.14 20.38
N ALA A 279 8.52 -6.71 19.30
CA ALA A 279 9.91 -7.17 19.22
C ALA A 279 10.76 -6.00 18.71
N VAL A 280 11.82 -5.63 19.44
CA VAL A 280 12.75 -4.57 19.08
C VAL A 280 14.12 -5.18 18.81
N ILE A 281 14.56 -5.13 17.55
CA ILE A 281 15.92 -5.48 17.14
C ILE A 281 16.73 -4.20 17.18
N SER A 282 17.81 -4.18 17.99
CA SER A 282 18.67 -3.01 18.13
C SER A 282 20.07 -3.28 17.60
N VAL A 283 20.58 -2.35 16.81
CA VAL A 283 21.99 -2.28 16.38
C VAL A 283 22.59 -1.01 16.97
N ALA A 284 23.49 -1.15 17.92
CA ALA A 284 24.16 -0.04 18.59
C ALA A 284 25.65 -0.02 18.22
N ASP A 285 26.17 1.15 17.88
CA ASP A 285 27.58 1.39 17.63
C ASP A 285 28.16 2.41 18.65
N SER A 286 29.51 2.42 18.83
CA SER A 286 30.18 3.41 19.63
C SER A 286 30.89 4.48 18.79
N GLY A 287 30.46 4.69 17.56
CA GLY A 287 31.00 5.68 16.63
C GLY A 287 30.68 7.14 17.03
N PRO A 288 30.83 8.09 16.12
CA PRO A 288 30.68 9.53 16.41
C PRO A 288 29.27 9.99 16.73
N GLY A 289 28.24 9.13 16.53
CA GLY A 289 26.85 9.52 16.64
C GLY A 289 26.34 10.32 15.42
N ILE A 290 25.10 10.77 15.51
CA ILE A 290 24.41 11.54 14.45
C ILE A 290 23.96 12.90 15.03
N ASP A 291 24.16 13.96 14.26
CA ASP A 291 23.63 15.28 14.60
C ASP A 291 22.10 15.20 14.86
N PRO A 292 21.61 15.60 16.05
CA PRO A 292 20.19 15.51 16.39
C PRO A 292 19.27 16.17 15.37
N ALA A 293 19.71 17.25 14.71
CA ALA A 293 18.94 17.94 13.67
C ALA A 293 18.74 17.12 12.38
N LYS A 294 19.51 16.03 12.23
CA LYS A 294 19.48 15.20 11.03
C LYS A 294 18.84 13.84 11.26
N LEU A 295 18.56 13.43 12.52
CA LEU A 295 18.02 12.11 12.88
C LEU A 295 16.73 11.75 12.14
N ASP A 296 15.82 12.71 11.95
CA ASP A 296 14.54 12.47 11.27
C ASP A 296 14.70 12.22 9.75
N ARG A 297 15.81 12.69 9.18
CA ARG A 297 16.03 12.65 7.72
C ARG A 297 16.97 11.56 7.26
N ILE A 298 17.62 10.84 8.16
CA ILE A 298 18.59 9.77 7.80
C ILE A 298 17.93 8.60 7.07
N PHE A 299 16.64 8.42 7.21
CA PHE A 299 15.86 7.38 6.54
C PHE A 299 15.31 7.81 5.17
N ASP A 300 15.53 9.07 4.77
CA ASP A 300 15.10 9.54 3.45
C ASP A 300 15.96 8.88 2.36
N ARG A 301 15.36 8.65 1.19
CA ARG A 301 16.08 8.09 0.02
C ARG A 301 17.19 9.07 -0.39
N PHE A 302 18.41 8.53 -0.58
CA PHE A 302 19.62 9.29 -0.95
C PHE A 302 20.10 10.29 0.12
N ALA A 303 19.61 10.21 1.35
CA ALA A 303 20.08 11.04 2.44
C ALA A 303 21.57 10.76 2.73
N ARG A 304 22.37 11.83 2.75
CA ARG A 304 23.80 11.80 3.10
C ARG A 304 24.09 12.94 4.07
N LEU A 305 24.66 12.61 5.21
CA LEU A 305 24.92 13.60 6.27
C LEU A 305 26.05 14.58 5.92
N ASP A 306 27.00 14.16 5.06
CA ASP A 306 28.13 14.98 4.58
C ASP A 306 28.36 14.80 3.08
N PRO A 307 28.09 15.83 2.24
CA PRO A 307 28.38 15.79 0.80
C PRO A 307 29.88 15.82 0.46
N GLY A 308 30.73 16.18 1.41
CA GLY A 308 32.16 16.47 1.19
C GLY A 308 33.14 15.32 1.49
N ARG A 309 32.71 14.21 2.11
CA ARG A 309 33.58 13.04 2.33
C ARG A 309 33.56 12.15 1.08
N THR A 310 34.65 12.28 0.36
CA THR A 310 35.04 11.69 -0.92
C THR A 310 34.98 10.16 -1.01
N ARG A 311 34.75 9.75 -2.20
CA ARG A 311 34.87 8.52 -3.03
C ARG A 311 35.22 7.16 -2.37
N ASP A 312 35.94 7.07 -1.26
CA ASP A 312 36.50 5.81 -0.74
C ASP A 312 35.66 5.08 0.33
N GLY A 313 34.44 5.54 0.62
CA GLY A 313 33.53 4.90 1.59
C GLY A 313 32.07 5.35 1.48
N GLY A 314 31.73 6.12 0.46
CA GLY A 314 30.46 6.76 0.30
C GLY A 314 29.30 5.78 -0.01
N GLY A 315 28.48 5.45 0.97
CA GLY A 315 27.26 4.68 0.76
C GLY A 315 26.29 5.40 -0.18
N THR A 316 25.40 4.65 -0.81
CA THR A 316 24.41 5.14 -1.79
C THR A 316 23.29 5.99 -1.17
N GLY A 317 23.20 6.07 0.18
CA GLY A 317 22.09 6.72 0.89
C GLY A 317 20.77 5.95 0.80
N LEU A 318 20.81 4.68 0.38
CA LEU A 318 19.61 3.84 0.25
C LEU A 318 19.46 2.82 1.38
N GLY A 319 20.52 2.52 2.14
CA GLY A 319 20.48 1.47 3.16
C GLY A 319 19.43 1.70 4.23
N LEU A 320 19.44 2.87 4.87
CA LEU A 320 18.46 3.21 5.90
C LEU A 320 17.04 3.39 5.34
N ALA A 321 16.89 3.87 4.11
CA ALA A 321 15.59 3.93 3.43
C ALA A 321 15.00 2.52 3.21
N ILE A 322 15.85 1.53 2.92
CA ILE A 322 15.44 0.12 2.83
C ILE A 322 14.96 -0.39 4.18
N VAL A 323 15.71 -0.12 5.26
CA VAL A 323 15.31 -0.51 6.62
C VAL A 323 13.92 0.03 6.96
N LYS A 324 13.68 1.32 6.69
CA LYS A 324 12.38 1.95 6.90
C LYS A 324 11.28 1.28 6.08
N THR A 325 11.54 1.06 4.80
CA THR A 325 10.59 0.40 3.89
C THR A 325 10.24 -1.01 4.34
N VAL A 326 11.23 -1.80 4.74
CA VAL A 326 11.01 -3.17 5.25
C VAL A 326 10.24 -3.14 6.58
N ALA A 327 10.59 -2.24 7.50
CA ALA A 327 9.88 -2.07 8.77
C ALA A 327 8.40 -1.75 8.55
N GLU A 328 8.12 -0.73 7.74
CA GLU A 328 6.75 -0.29 7.42
C GLU A 328 5.94 -1.38 6.73
N ALA A 329 6.53 -2.12 5.79
CA ALA A 329 5.87 -3.23 5.11
C ALA A 329 5.49 -4.37 6.07
N HIS A 330 6.26 -4.60 7.14
CA HIS A 330 5.93 -5.55 8.20
C HIS A 330 4.99 -5.00 9.27
N GLY A 331 4.45 -3.77 9.09
CA GLY A 331 3.59 -3.11 10.10
C GLY A 331 4.37 -2.63 11.34
N GLY A 332 5.67 -2.47 11.21
CA GLY A 332 6.58 -2.00 12.24
C GLY A 332 7.10 -0.59 11.99
N THR A 333 8.13 -0.20 12.73
CA THR A 333 8.79 1.10 12.63
C THR A 333 10.28 0.97 12.83
N VAL A 334 11.06 1.94 12.33
CA VAL A 334 12.48 2.08 12.66
C VAL A 334 12.75 3.47 13.22
N THR A 335 13.58 3.55 14.25
CA THR A 335 14.02 4.79 14.87
C THR A 335 15.55 4.79 15.07
N ALA A 336 16.10 6.00 15.19
CA ALA A 336 17.50 6.17 15.51
C ALA A 336 17.65 7.18 16.66
N ARG A 337 18.62 6.93 17.54
CA ARG A 337 18.97 7.82 18.64
C ARG A 337 20.47 7.76 18.91
N ASN A 338 21.00 8.79 19.51
CA ASN A 338 22.37 8.74 20.00
C ASN A 338 22.44 7.92 21.31
N GLY A 339 23.46 7.10 21.44
CA GLY A 339 23.75 6.33 22.66
C GLY A 339 24.15 7.24 23.84
N ALA A 340 23.85 6.83 25.05
CA ALA A 340 24.22 7.59 26.27
C ALA A 340 25.74 7.81 26.42
N ASN A 341 26.54 6.88 25.91
CA ASN A 341 28.01 6.91 25.96
C ASN A 341 28.63 7.30 24.61
N GLY A 342 27.88 7.95 23.72
CA GLY A 342 28.24 8.21 22.33
C GLY A 342 27.74 7.11 21.39
N GLY A 343 27.99 7.31 20.08
CA GLY A 343 27.56 6.37 19.04
C GLY A 343 26.09 6.50 18.69
N THR A 344 25.61 5.57 17.87
CA THR A 344 24.23 5.53 17.39
C THR A 344 23.56 4.22 17.76
N VAL A 345 22.27 4.27 18.08
CA VAL A 345 21.41 3.10 18.26
C VAL A 345 20.28 3.19 17.27
N PHE A 346 20.15 2.17 16.43
CA PHE A 346 19.02 1.94 15.54
C PHE A 346 18.11 0.88 16.15
N ASP A 347 16.84 1.19 16.31
CA ASP A 347 15.82 0.30 16.86
C ASP A 347 14.79 -0.02 15.78
N LEU A 348 14.75 -1.29 15.32
CA LEU A 348 13.77 -1.84 14.39
C LEU A 348 12.70 -2.57 15.18
N ALA A 349 11.50 -2.01 15.24
CA ALA A 349 10.38 -2.51 16.01
C ALA A 349 9.36 -3.22 15.12
N LEU A 350 8.99 -4.46 15.45
CA LEU A 350 8.05 -5.29 14.73
C LEU A 350 6.96 -5.83 15.66
N PRO A 351 5.71 -6.03 15.22
CA PRO A 351 4.69 -6.69 16.02
C PRO A 351 5.12 -8.12 16.40
N ALA A 352 5.20 -8.40 17.70
CA ALA A 352 5.47 -9.74 18.20
C ALA A 352 4.21 -10.60 18.13
N ILE A 353 4.35 -11.87 17.78
CA ILE A 353 3.28 -12.86 17.88
C ILE A 353 3.46 -13.72 19.13
N ALA A 354 2.35 -14.28 19.62
CA ALA A 354 2.45 -15.26 20.69
C ALA A 354 3.25 -16.48 20.18
N PRO A 355 4.19 -17.03 20.96
CA PRO A 355 4.89 -18.24 20.58
C PRO A 355 3.83 -19.33 20.29
N ASN A 356 3.95 -19.98 19.14
CA ASN A 356 3.11 -21.15 18.83
C ASN A 356 3.28 -22.15 19.99
N GLY A 357 2.14 -22.67 20.45
CA GLY A 357 2.01 -23.48 21.67
C GLY A 357 3.03 -24.62 21.89
N PRO A 358 2.91 -25.43 22.92
CA PRO A 358 4.00 -26.14 23.64
C PRO A 358 4.81 -27.18 22.85
N ASP A 359 4.69 -27.27 21.53
CA ASP A 359 5.32 -28.34 20.72
C ASP A 359 6.73 -27.99 20.16
N SER A 360 7.16 -26.73 20.24
CA SER A 360 8.50 -26.31 19.74
C SER A 360 9.64 -26.56 20.72
N ARG A 361 9.35 -26.67 22.02
CA ARG A 361 10.39 -26.83 23.06
C ARG A 361 11.02 -28.22 23.14
N GLN A 362 10.42 -29.25 22.52
CA GLN A 362 10.93 -30.63 22.60
C GLN A 362 11.92 -30.98 21.49
N ARG A 363 11.94 -30.32 20.36
CA ARG A 363 12.85 -30.66 19.24
C ARG A 363 14.28 -30.13 19.42
N GLY A 364 14.46 -29.00 20.08
CA GLY A 364 15.80 -28.40 20.30
C GLY A 364 16.63 -29.12 21.37
N ARG A 365 16.01 -29.80 22.35
CA ARG A 365 16.73 -30.53 23.40
C ARG A 365 17.10 -31.96 23.04
N ALA A 366 16.46 -32.59 22.08
CA ALA A 366 16.76 -33.94 21.64
C ALA A 366 18.00 -34.03 20.75
N GLY A 367 18.44 -32.93 20.13
CA GLY A 367 19.63 -32.89 19.26
C GLY A 367 20.96 -32.72 20.00
N LEU A 368 20.94 -32.29 21.25
CA LEU A 368 22.16 -32.02 22.03
C LEU A 368 22.59 -33.17 23.00
N ALA A 369 21.78 -34.23 23.10
CA ALA A 369 22.02 -35.33 24.03
C ALA A 369 22.69 -36.59 23.40
N GLN A 370 23.10 -36.55 22.13
CA GLN A 370 23.68 -37.72 21.41
C GLN A 370 25.12 -37.51 20.94
N HIS A 371 25.97 -36.76 21.64
CA HIS A 371 27.38 -36.76 21.37
C HIS A 371 28.16 -36.71 22.68
N GLU A 372 28.17 -37.81 23.42
CA GLU A 372 29.28 -38.19 24.32
C GLU A 372 30.07 -39.29 23.64
N PRO A 373 31.42 -39.14 23.52
CA PRO A 373 32.27 -40.17 22.99
C PRO A 373 32.60 -41.19 24.09
N GLY A 374 32.34 -42.47 23.82
CA GLY A 374 32.92 -43.61 24.50
C GLY A 374 34.29 -43.97 23.91
#